data_84dac3ba98b3da372c30e1035d8d2f27
#
_entry.id   84dac3ba98b3da372c30e1035d8d2f27
#
_cell.length_a   1.000
_cell.length_b   1.000
_cell.length_c   1.000
_cell.angle_alpha   90.00
_cell.angle_beta   90.00
_cell.angle_gamma   90.00
#
_symmetry.space_group_name_H-M   'P 1'
#
loop_
_entity.id
_entity.type
_entity.pdbx_description
1 polymer ?
#
loop_
_entity_poly.entity_id
_entity_poly.type
_entity_poly.pdbx_seq_one_letter_code
_entity_poly.pdbx_strand_id
1 'polypeptide(L)'
;AAAGTDAAVFADLGPAPDTEGLSAAQVYTAVVRRFAALGAKNYLFETLSSDTGVLDAVRALRETVPDAFVQVSFAVLPDGYTREGQHCRALVRRMADSGLVDAVGLNCVSAPGAMRTLVQQLGQVGIPLSVMPNAGYPVVTRTQVQYRGKPDYFASELARLAAEGVRILGGCCGTTPAHIAA
;
A
#
# COMPACT_ATOMS: atom_id res chain seq x y z
N ALA A 1 8.33 18.17 6.96
CA ALA A 1 7.21 18.91 6.40
C ALA A 1 7.53 19.25 4.96
N ALA A 2 6.64 18.92 4.01
CA ALA A 2 6.70 19.43 2.65
C ALA A 2 6.37 20.93 2.72
N ALA A 3 7.36 21.75 3.02
CA ALA A 3 7.19 23.17 3.22
C ALA A 3 6.67 23.81 1.94
N GLY A 4 5.48 24.41 2.00
CA GLY A 4 4.89 25.19 0.91
C GLY A 4 4.07 24.39 -0.11
N THR A 5 3.67 23.15 0.19
CA THR A 5 2.73 22.38 -0.65
C THR A 5 1.55 21.90 0.19
N ASP A 6 0.37 21.74 -0.46
CA ASP A 6 -0.81 21.11 0.15
C ASP A 6 -0.73 19.58 0.20
N ALA A 7 0.48 19.02 0.00
CA ALA A 7 0.71 17.59 -0.04
C ALA A 7 0.60 16.97 1.36
N ALA A 8 -0.19 15.92 1.47
CA ALA A 8 -0.23 15.09 2.68
C ALA A 8 1.06 14.27 2.80
N VAL A 9 1.65 14.30 4.00
CA VAL A 9 2.85 13.50 4.34
C VAL A 9 2.39 12.29 5.13
N PHE A 10 2.88 11.12 4.76
CA PHE A 10 2.57 9.86 5.42
C PHE A 10 3.77 9.34 6.22
N ALA A 11 3.50 8.81 7.40
CA ALA A 11 4.40 7.89 8.08
C ALA A 11 4.29 6.54 7.37
N ASP A 12 5.36 6.13 6.71
CA ASP A 12 5.39 4.93 5.89
C ASP A 12 6.01 3.75 6.66
N LEU A 13 5.30 2.62 6.67
CA LEU A 13 5.65 1.41 7.39
C LEU A 13 5.63 0.21 6.43
N GLY A 14 6.80 -0.31 6.13
CA GLY A 14 6.95 -1.61 5.43
C GLY A 14 6.65 -2.81 6.32
N PRO A 15 6.88 -4.04 5.83
CA PRO A 15 6.73 -5.26 6.62
C PRO A 15 7.57 -5.22 7.90
N ALA A 16 6.96 -5.63 9.03
CA ALA A 16 7.71 -5.70 10.29
C ALA A 16 8.89 -6.67 10.14
N PRO A 17 10.11 -6.23 10.50
CA PRO A 17 11.25 -7.14 10.51
C PRO A 17 11.07 -8.23 11.56
N ASP A 18 11.59 -9.42 11.28
CA ASP A 18 11.74 -10.46 12.31
C ASP A 18 12.69 -9.95 13.38
N THR A 19 12.17 -9.79 14.58
CA THR A 19 12.90 -9.21 15.72
C THR A 19 12.77 -10.16 16.90
N GLU A 20 13.91 -10.67 17.37
CA GLU A 20 13.95 -11.62 18.47
C GLU A 20 13.19 -11.11 19.71
N GLY A 21 12.26 -11.92 20.20
CA GLY A 21 11.45 -11.62 21.36
C GLY A 21 10.31 -10.63 21.17
N LEU A 22 10.09 -10.10 19.96
CA LEU A 22 8.99 -9.17 19.65
C LEU A 22 8.05 -9.73 18.59
N SER A 23 6.76 -9.60 18.82
CA SER A 23 5.76 -9.87 17.79
C SER A 23 5.66 -8.72 16.79
N ALA A 24 5.17 -8.99 15.57
CA ALA A 24 4.90 -7.94 14.57
C ALA A 24 3.98 -6.83 15.13
N ALA A 25 3.00 -7.19 15.94
CA ALA A 25 2.12 -6.22 16.62
C ALA A 25 2.91 -5.27 17.53
N GLN A 26 3.87 -5.79 18.30
CA GLN A 26 4.72 -4.97 19.17
C GLN A 26 5.63 -4.04 18.36
N VAL A 27 6.24 -4.56 17.28
CA VAL A 27 7.09 -3.76 16.39
C VAL A 27 6.28 -2.63 15.76
N TYR A 28 5.17 -2.92 15.11
CA TYR A 28 4.32 -1.90 14.50
C TYR A 28 3.80 -0.88 15.53
N THR A 29 3.35 -1.35 16.70
CA THR A 29 2.85 -0.47 17.76
C THR A 29 3.93 0.51 18.23
N ALA A 30 5.16 0.05 18.39
CA ALA A 30 6.27 0.92 18.78
C ALA A 30 6.53 2.00 17.71
N VAL A 31 6.51 1.62 16.42
CA VAL A 31 6.75 2.54 15.31
C VAL A 31 5.62 3.57 15.17
N VAL A 32 4.35 3.16 15.20
CA VAL A 32 3.23 4.11 15.08
C VAL A 32 3.20 5.09 16.23
N ARG A 33 3.48 4.65 17.47
CA ARG A 33 3.58 5.54 18.64
C ARG A 33 4.69 6.56 18.49
N ARG A 34 5.82 6.16 17.91
CA ARG A 34 6.93 7.09 17.66
C ARG A 34 6.55 8.16 16.64
N PHE A 35 5.92 7.78 15.54
CA PHE A 35 5.42 8.73 14.55
C PHE A 35 4.31 9.63 15.11
N ALA A 36 3.39 9.09 15.92
CA ALA A 36 2.35 9.86 16.59
C ALA A 36 2.95 10.94 17.52
N ALA A 37 3.99 10.59 18.29
CA ALA A 37 4.71 11.53 19.15
C ALA A 37 5.43 12.65 18.36
N LEU A 38 5.71 12.41 17.07
CA LEU A 38 6.27 13.41 16.15
C LEU A 38 5.18 14.20 15.38
N GLY A 39 3.90 13.97 15.69
CA GLY A 39 2.77 14.69 15.10
C GLY A 39 2.29 14.15 13.75
N ALA A 40 2.67 12.92 13.37
CA ALA A 40 2.14 12.30 12.15
C ALA A 40 0.61 12.13 12.25
N LYS A 41 -0.08 12.41 11.14
CA LYS A 41 -1.54 12.31 11.00
C LYS A 41 -1.96 11.29 9.95
N ASN A 42 -1.09 10.95 9.02
CA ASN A 42 -1.37 10.00 7.97
C ASN A 42 -0.38 8.83 8.05
N TYR A 43 -0.88 7.62 7.92
CA TYR A 43 -0.10 6.39 8.05
C TYR A 43 -0.36 5.48 6.86
N LEU A 44 0.72 4.97 6.27
CA LEU A 44 0.68 4.00 5.20
C LEU A 44 1.42 2.74 5.66
N PHE A 45 0.70 1.64 5.77
CA PHE A 45 1.31 0.32 5.86
C PHE A 45 1.37 -0.26 4.45
N GLU A 46 2.54 -0.49 3.90
CA GLU A 46 2.66 -0.91 2.51
C GLU A 46 3.55 -2.13 2.29
N THR A 47 3.38 -2.72 1.11
CA THR A 47 4.17 -3.87 0.63
C THR A 47 4.06 -5.09 1.57
N LEU A 48 2.92 -5.21 2.25
CA LEU A 48 2.68 -6.26 3.22
C LEU A 48 2.39 -7.59 2.54
N SER A 49 2.96 -8.68 3.07
CA SER A 49 2.63 -10.06 2.68
C SER A 49 1.60 -10.69 3.61
N SER A 50 1.35 -10.08 4.76
CA SER A 50 0.43 -10.52 5.82
C SER A 50 -0.17 -9.32 6.53
N ASP A 51 -1.30 -9.53 7.18
CA ASP A 51 -1.93 -8.53 8.03
C ASP A 51 -1.60 -8.74 9.53
N THR A 52 -0.70 -9.65 9.84
CA THR A 52 -0.31 -9.98 11.21
C THR A 52 0.19 -8.75 11.97
N GLY A 53 -0.48 -8.42 13.06
CA GLY A 53 -0.13 -7.30 13.95
C GLY A 53 -0.54 -5.91 13.46
N VAL A 54 -1.02 -5.77 12.23
CA VAL A 54 -1.39 -4.46 11.66
C VAL A 54 -2.58 -3.85 12.40
N LEU A 55 -3.67 -4.59 12.56
CA LEU A 55 -4.87 -4.08 13.24
C LEU A 55 -4.63 -3.79 14.74
N ASP A 56 -3.72 -4.51 15.40
CA ASP A 56 -3.35 -4.22 16.79
C ASP A 56 -2.62 -2.88 16.89
N ALA A 57 -1.70 -2.62 15.97
CA ALA A 57 -1.01 -1.33 15.88
C ALA A 57 -1.97 -0.18 15.54
N VAL A 58 -2.93 -0.41 14.63
CA VAL A 58 -3.93 0.62 14.28
C VAL A 58 -4.85 0.92 15.45
N ARG A 59 -5.27 -0.09 16.24
CA ARG A 59 -6.03 0.16 17.49
C ARG A 59 -5.24 1.03 18.46
N ALA A 60 -3.98 0.69 18.71
CA ALA A 60 -3.11 1.50 19.58
C ALA A 60 -2.87 2.92 19.04
N LEU A 61 -2.85 3.09 17.71
CA LEU A 61 -2.77 4.41 17.08
C LEU A 61 -4.05 5.21 17.31
N ARG A 62 -5.22 4.60 17.14
CA ARG A 62 -6.53 5.25 17.35
C ARG A 62 -6.74 5.74 18.79
N GLU A 63 -6.10 5.10 19.77
CA GLU A 63 -6.13 5.56 21.17
C GLU A 63 -5.41 6.92 21.35
N THR A 64 -4.37 7.18 20.56
CA THR A 64 -3.53 8.38 20.69
C THR A 64 -3.81 9.43 19.63
N VAL A 65 -4.21 9.01 18.43
CA VAL A 65 -4.53 9.86 17.28
C VAL A 65 -5.83 9.35 16.66
N PRO A 66 -7.00 9.62 17.26
CA PRO A 66 -8.29 9.09 16.80
C PRO A 66 -8.65 9.46 15.36
N ASP A 67 -8.21 10.64 14.92
CA ASP A 67 -8.45 11.23 13.61
C ASP A 67 -7.34 10.91 12.57
N ALA A 68 -6.42 10.00 12.87
CA ALA A 68 -5.39 9.62 11.92
C ALA A 68 -6.00 9.00 10.65
N PHE A 69 -5.51 9.39 9.47
CA PHE A 69 -5.79 8.65 8.24
C PHE A 69 -4.88 7.43 8.14
N VAL A 70 -5.46 6.26 7.97
CA VAL A 70 -4.74 4.98 7.91
C VAL A 70 -5.05 4.26 6.60
N GLN A 71 -4.02 4.02 5.82
CA GLN A 71 -4.05 3.21 4.60
C GLN A 71 -3.23 1.94 4.80
N VAL A 72 -3.77 0.79 4.37
CA VAL A 72 -3.06 -0.50 4.40
C VAL A 72 -2.99 -1.08 3.00
N SER A 73 -1.81 -1.50 2.56
CA SER A 73 -1.58 -1.96 1.19
C SER A 73 -0.75 -3.25 1.16
N PHE A 74 -1.16 -4.18 0.31
CA PHE A 74 -0.58 -5.52 0.21
C PHE A 74 0.18 -5.71 -1.10
N ALA A 75 1.34 -6.38 -1.00
CA ALA A 75 2.13 -6.83 -2.14
C ALA A 75 1.61 -8.19 -2.62
N VAL A 76 0.95 -8.20 -3.78
CA VAL A 76 0.23 -9.36 -4.29
C VAL A 76 0.77 -9.75 -5.67
N LEU A 77 1.08 -11.02 -5.84
CA LEU A 77 1.46 -11.61 -7.12
C LEU A 77 0.28 -11.60 -8.12
N PRO A 78 0.52 -11.73 -9.43
CA PRO A 78 -0.54 -11.71 -10.43
C PRO A 78 -1.60 -12.80 -10.27
N ASP A 79 -1.32 -13.87 -9.52
CA ASP A 79 -2.25 -14.97 -9.19
C ASP A 79 -3.18 -14.62 -8.02
N GLY A 80 -3.03 -13.44 -7.41
CA GLY A 80 -3.86 -12.97 -6.30
C GLY A 80 -3.34 -13.35 -4.91
N TYR A 81 -2.18 -13.99 -4.81
CA TYR A 81 -1.61 -14.39 -3.53
C TYR A 81 -0.41 -13.54 -3.13
N THR A 82 -0.21 -13.35 -1.85
CA THR A 82 1.01 -12.80 -1.27
C THR A 82 2.10 -13.87 -1.20
N ARG A 83 3.33 -13.46 -0.92
CA ARG A 83 4.45 -14.42 -0.72
C ARG A 83 4.23 -15.35 0.48
N GLU A 84 3.37 -14.98 1.43
CA GLU A 84 2.98 -15.81 2.56
C GLU A 84 1.73 -16.67 2.28
N GLY A 85 1.28 -16.72 1.01
CA GLY A 85 0.18 -17.56 0.58
C GLY A 85 -1.22 -17.07 0.98
N GLN A 86 -1.36 -15.80 1.37
CA GLN A 86 -2.64 -15.21 1.68
C GLN A 86 -3.27 -14.59 0.43
N HIS A 87 -4.55 -14.85 0.20
CA HIS A 87 -5.27 -14.32 -0.96
C HIS A 87 -5.70 -12.87 -0.73
N CYS A 88 -5.46 -11.99 -1.70
CA CYS A 88 -5.70 -10.54 -1.60
C CYS A 88 -7.14 -10.19 -1.20
N ARG A 89 -8.15 -10.89 -1.71
CA ARG A 89 -9.54 -10.66 -1.35
C ARG A 89 -9.80 -10.84 0.15
N ALA A 90 -9.17 -11.85 0.78
CA ALA A 90 -9.32 -12.09 2.20
C ALA A 90 -8.65 -10.99 3.03
N LEU A 91 -7.43 -10.58 2.65
CA LEU A 91 -6.70 -9.50 3.29
C LEU A 91 -7.45 -8.17 3.21
N VAL A 92 -7.85 -7.79 1.99
CA VAL A 92 -8.58 -6.54 1.74
C VAL A 92 -9.89 -6.48 2.51
N ARG A 93 -10.66 -7.58 2.52
CA ARG A 93 -11.92 -7.64 3.28
C ARG A 93 -11.70 -7.53 4.78
N ARG A 94 -10.74 -8.25 5.36
CA ARG A 94 -10.44 -8.13 6.78
C ARG A 94 -10.10 -6.71 7.20
N MET A 95 -9.33 -5.99 6.37
CA MET A 95 -9.02 -4.59 6.63
C MET A 95 -10.27 -3.71 6.54
N ALA A 96 -11.04 -3.82 5.45
CA ALA A 96 -12.26 -3.05 5.25
C ALA A 96 -13.31 -3.30 6.34
N ASP A 97 -13.54 -4.56 6.68
CA ASP A 97 -14.56 -4.96 7.66
C ASP A 97 -14.15 -4.62 9.12
N SER A 98 -12.88 -4.31 9.36
CA SER A 98 -12.39 -3.95 10.69
C SER A 98 -12.96 -2.63 11.23
N GLY A 99 -13.35 -1.72 10.34
CA GLY A 99 -13.76 -0.35 10.69
C GLY A 99 -12.63 0.52 11.25
N LEU A 100 -11.37 0.06 11.18
CA LEU A 100 -10.21 0.74 11.76
C LEU A 100 -9.37 1.49 10.71
N VAL A 101 -9.41 1.06 9.44
CA VAL A 101 -8.63 1.65 8.35
C VAL A 101 -9.51 2.49 7.43
N ASP A 102 -8.94 3.55 6.87
CA ASP A 102 -9.66 4.51 6.02
C ASP A 102 -9.53 4.18 4.53
N ALA A 103 -8.48 3.48 4.16
CA ALA A 103 -8.27 2.98 2.80
C ALA A 103 -7.49 1.66 2.81
N VAL A 104 -7.77 0.80 1.83
CA VAL A 104 -7.03 -0.45 1.65
C VAL A 104 -6.61 -0.60 0.20
N GLY A 105 -5.54 -1.32 -0.07
CA GLY A 105 -5.09 -1.43 -1.44
C GLY A 105 -4.05 -2.49 -1.74
N LEU A 106 -3.52 -2.38 -2.95
CA LEU A 106 -2.47 -3.22 -3.49
C LEU A 106 -1.32 -2.34 -3.99
N ASN A 107 -0.09 -2.73 -3.70
CA ASN A 107 1.09 -2.03 -4.20
C ASN A 107 2.23 -2.98 -4.54
N CYS A 108 3.20 -2.46 -5.29
CA CYS A 108 4.42 -3.17 -5.64
C CYS A 108 4.18 -4.49 -6.41
N VAL A 109 5.20 -5.30 -6.61
CA VAL A 109 5.26 -6.65 -7.19
C VAL A 109 4.67 -6.74 -8.60
N SER A 110 3.45 -6.25 -8.82
CA SER A 110 2.73 -6.38 -10.09
C SER A 110 2.76 -5.11 -10.95
N ALA A 111 2.75 -5.30 -12.27
CA ALA A 111 2.62 -4.23 -13.26
C ALA A 111 1.15 -3.71 -13.33
N PRO A 112 0.90 -2.51 -13.90
CA PRO A 112 -0.43 -1.89 -13.90
C PRO A 112 -1.55 -2.79 -14.46
N GLY A 113 -1.34 -3.45 -15.58
CA GLY A 113 -2.34 -4.33 -16.19
C GLY A 113 -2.71 -5.54 -15.31
N ALA A 114 -1.73 -6.13 -14.62
CA ALA A 114 -1.99 -7.21 -13.67
C ALA A 114 -2.76 -6.71 -12.44
N MET A 115 -2.42 -5.53 -11.92
CA MET A 115 -3.16 -4.90 -10.82
C MET A 115 -4.62 -4.68 -11.18
N ARG A 116 -4.91 -4.28 -12.42
CA ARG A 116 -6.30 -4.11 -12.88
C ARG A 116 -7.09 -5.40 -12.82
N THR A 117 -6.51 -6.50 -13.26
CA THR A 117 -7.14 -7.83 -13.15
C THR A 117 -7.43 -8.21 -11.69
N LEU A 118 -6.51 -7.92 -10.79
CA LEU A 118 -6.70 -8.16 -9.35
C LEU A 118 -7.84 -7.29 -8.79
N VAL A 119 -7.89 -6.01 -9.14
CA VAL A 119 -8.98 -5.09 -8.72
C VAL A 119 -10.34 -5.61 -9.14
N GLN A 120 -10.48 -6.07 -10.39
CA GLN A 120 -11.73 -6.66 -10.88
C GLN A 120 -12.16 -7.89 -10.07
N GLN A 121 -11.21 -8.70 -9.61
CA GLN A 121 -11.47 -9.86 -8.76
C GLN A 121 -11.85 -9.49 -7.32
N LEU A 122 -11.41 -8.35 -6.80
CA LEU A 122 -11.77 -7.89 -5.46
C LEU A 122 -13.27 -7.58 -5.35
N GLY A 123 -13.86 -6.99 -6.40
CA GLY A 123 -15.22 -6.49 -6.38
C GLY A 123 -15.37 -5.25 -5.49
N GLN A 124 -16.56 -5.03 -4.95
CA GLN A 124 -16.80 -3.90 -4.05
C GLN A 124 -16.14 -4.13 -2.69
N VAL A 125 -15.40 -3.14 -2.21
CA VAL A 125 -14.59 -3.20 -0.99
C VAL A 125 -15.23 -2.44 0.18
N GLY A 126 -16.13 -1.49 -0.09
CA GLY A 126 -16.84 -0.72 0.96
C GLY A 126 -16.08 0.50 1.49
N ILE A 127 -14.77 0.56 1.34
CA ILE A 127 -13.92 1.72 1.66
C ILE A 127 -13.05 2.08 0.45
N PRO A 128 -12.42 3.26 0.40
CA PRO A 128 -11.53 3.66 -0.69
C PRO A 128 -10.47 2.61 -1.02
N LEU A 129 -10.37 2.24 -2.30
CA LEU A 129 -9.35 1.33 -2.80
C LEU A 129 -8.16 2.11 -3.34
N SER A 130 -6.96 1.70 -2.95
CA SER A 130 -5.68 2.23 -3.39
C SER A 130 -4.95 1.24 -4.30
N VAL A 131 -4.33 1.74 -5.38
CA VAL A 131 -3.48 0.92 -6.26
C VAL A 131 -2.22 1.67 -6.67
N MET A 132 -1.07 1.10 -6.32
CA MET A 132 0.26 1.67 -6.59
C MET A 132 1.17 0.61 -7.25
N PRO A 133 1.04 0.37 -8.56
CA PRO A 133 1.80 -0.65 -9.27
C PRO A 133 3.26 -0.23 -9.48
N ASN A 134 4.09 -1.20 -9.83
CA ASN A 134 5.42 -0.94 -10.37
C ASN A 134 5.35 -0.40 -11.79
N ALA A 135 6.36 0.33 -12.23
CA ALA A 135 6.51 0.76 -13.63
C ALA A 135 6.89 -0.43 -14.55
N GLY A 136 6.05 -1.45 -14.57
CA GLY A 136 6.29 -2.72 -15.24
C GLY A 136 6.97 -3.77 -14.36
N TYR A 137 7.40 -4.88 -14.96
CA TYR A 137 8.15 -5.93 -14.26
C TYR A 137 9.64 -5.61 -14.21
N PRO A 138 10.35 -6.00 -13.13
CA PRO A 138 11.78 -5.80 -13.03
C PRO A 138 12.53 -6.65 -14.06
N VAL A 139 13.48 -6.03 -14.74
CA VAL A 139 14.48 -6.71 -15.55
C VAL A 139 15.79 -6.72 -14.76
N VAL A 140 16.20 -7.88 -14.30
CA VAL A 140 17.42 -8.04 -13.51
C VAL A 140 18.59 -8.29 -14.45
N THR A 141 19.58 -7.42 -14.40
CA THR A 141 20.90 -7.61 -15.06
C THR A 141 21.93 -7.93 -13.97
N ARG A 142 23.17 -8.19 -14.39
CA ARG A 142 24.26 -8.50 -13.43
C ARG A 142 24.50 -7.41 -12.37
N THR A 143 24.17 -6.16 -12.69
CA THR A 143 24.53 -4.99 -11.88
C THR A 143 23.35 -4.12 -11.51
N GLN A 144 22.17 -4.30 -12.13
CA GLN A 144 21.04 -3.38 -11.97
C GLN A 144 19.69 -4.09 -12.06
N VAL A 145 18.73 -3.56 -11.34
CA VAL A 145 17.31 -3.82 -11.54
C VAL A 145 16.71 -2.64 -12.31
N GLN A 146 16.11 -2.90 -13.46
CA GLN A 146 15.50 -1.89 -14.31
C GLN A 146 14.01 -2.14 -14.48
N TYR A 147 13.23 -1.06 -14.46
CA TYR A 147 11.81 -1.08 -14.81
C TYR A 147 11.64 -0.36 -16.15
N ARG A 148 10.93 -0.98 -17.10
CA ARG A 148 10.84 -0.50 -18.49
C ARG A 148 9.43 -0.06 -18.88
N GLY A 149 8.53 0.13 -17.92
CA GLY A 149 7.20 0.67 -18.18
C GLY A 149 7.32 2.11 -18.70
N LYS A 150 6.58 2.41 -19.76
CA LYS A 150 6.53 3.78 -20.31
C LYS A 150 5.48 4.61 -19.55
N PRO A 151 5.73 5.92 -19.30
CA PRO A 151 4.78 6.81 -18.65
C PRO A 151 3.37 6.77 -19.26
N ASP A 152 3.24 6.87 -20.57
CA ASP A 152 1.94 6.87 -21.25
C ASP A 152 1.14 5.58 -21.03
N TYR A 153 1.81 4.42 -21.08
CA TYR A 153 1.17 3.13 -20.74
C TYR A 153 0.74 3.09 -19.29
N PHE A 154 1.63 3.51 -18.38
CA PHE A 154 1.35 3.56 -16.95
C PHE A 154 0.12 4.44 -16.69
N ALA A 155 0.10 5.67 -17.20
CA ALA A 155 -1.01 6.59 -17.04
C ALA A 155 -2.33 6.03 -17.62
N SER A 156 -2.27 5.40 -18.81
CA SER A 156 -3.47 4.81 -19.43
C SER A 156 -4.09 3.69 -18.59
N GLU A 157 -3.27 2.84 -17.94
CA GLU A 157 -3.76 1.79 -17.04
C GLU A 157 -4.30 2.36 -15.73
N LEU A 158 -3.66 3.41 -15.17
CA LEU A 158 -4.17 4.07 -13.97
C LEU A 158 -5.51 4.78 -14.25
N ALA A 159 -5.68 5.38 -15.42
CA ALA A 159 -6.96 5.96 -15.82
C ALA A 159 -8.08 4.91 -15.92
N ARG A 160 -7.76 3.70 -16.39
CA ARG A 160 -8.70 2.57 -16.38
C ARG A 160 -9.05 2.13 -14.97
N LEU A 161 -8.07 2.03 -14.07
CA LEU A 161 -8.30 1.73 -12.65
C LEU A 161 -9.19 2.78 -11.98
N ALA A 162 -8.97 4.07 -12.28
CA ALA A 162 -9.84 5.15 -11.82
C ALA A 162 -11.29 4.99 -12.30
N ALA A 163 -11.48 4.63 -13.57
CA ALA A 163 -12.80 4.35 -14.15
C ALA A 163 -13.48 3.12 -13.52
N GLU A 164 -12.72 2.16 -13.03
CA GLU A 164 -13.18 0.98 -12.28
C GLU A 164 -13.45 1.26 -10.80
N GLY A 165 -13.26 2.50 -10.34
CA GLY A 165 -13.62 2.94 -8.99
C GLY A 165 -12.47 3.00 -7.99
N VAL A 166 -11.22 2.79 -8.41
CA VAL A 166 -10.05 3.04 -7.55
C VAL A 166 -9.95 4.52 -7.24
N ARG A 167 -9.75 4.88 -5.97
CA ARG A 167 -9.77 6.26 -5.48
C ARG A 167 -8.41 6.84 -5.19
N ILE A 168 -7.44 6.00 -4.84
CA ILE A 168 -6.07 6.42 -4.54
C ILE A 168 -5.15 5.73 -5.55
N LEU A 169 -4.50 6.52 -6.38
CA LEU A 169 -3.62 6.05 -7.43
C LEU A 169 -2.22 6.61 -7.23
N GLY A 170 -1.23 5.82 -7.51
CA GLY A 170 0.16 6.19 -7.40
C GLY A 170 1.07 5.20 -8.09
N GLY A 171 2.33 5.21 -7.72
CA GLY A 171 3.30 4.27 -8.25
C GLY A 171 4.26 3.77 -7.17
N CYS A 172 4.82 2.60 -7.40
CA CYS A 172 5.82 1.96 -6.56
C CYS A 172 7.15 1.84 -7.32
N CYS A 173 7.79 0.69 -7.30
CA CYS A 173 9.12 0.49 -7.86
C CYS A 173 9.22 0.89 -9.34
N GLY A 174 10.27 1.65 -9.66
CA GLY A 174 10.56 2.11 -11.02
C GLY A 174 9.72 3.27 -11.53
N THR A 175 8.71 3.75 -10.78
CA THR A 175 7.98 4.95 -11.14
C THR A 175 8.83 6.20 -10.93
N THR A 176 8.66 7.16 -11.80
CA THR A 176 9.37 8.44 -11.81
C THR A 176 8.36 9.59 -11.82
N PRO A 177 8.79 10.83 -11.58
CA PRO A 177 7.90 11.99 -11.75
C PRO A 177 7.19 12.04 -13.11
N ALA A 178 7.83 11.57 -14.17
CA ALA A 178 7.22 11.51 -15.50
C ALA A 178 6.03 10.53 -15.57
N HIS A 179 6.06 9.43 -14.82
CA HIS A 179 4.93 8.49 -14.72
C HIS A 179 3.73 9.08 -13.99
N ILE A 180 3.99 9.96 -13.03
CA ILE A 180 2.93 10.59 -12.23
C ILE A 180 2.36 11.81 -12.94
N ALA A 181 3.16 12.49 -13.78
CA ALA A 181 2.76 13.67 -14.54
C ALA A 181 1.98 13.33 -15.83
N ALA A 182 2.11 12.10 -16.33
CA ALA A 182 1.43 11.65 -17.56
C ALA A 182 -0.06 11.35 -17.29
#